data_b5de5ec00d836991f514c4780fb40ffc
#
_entry.id   b5de5ec00d836991f514c4780fb40ffc
#
_cell.length_a   1.000
_cell.length_b   1.000
_cell.length_c   1.000
_cell.angle_alpha   90.00
_cell.angle_beta   90.00
_cell.angle_gamma   90.00
#
_symmetry.space_group_name_H-M   'P 1'
#
loop_
_entity.id
_entity.type
_entity.pdbx_description
1 polymer ?
#
loop_
_entity_poly.entity_id
_entity_poly.type
_entity_poly.pdbx_seq_one_letter_code
_entity_poly.pdbx_strand_id
1 'polypeptide(L)'
;VIKPQKEKYSRKNNPAVDFMRKVIANKSALRIEENDYFKVDKYQKMKTSLNDITPEKLEKGVYKKFSFLAKQVEVSPRTNKMILPISIQETASQILYRKDPKTEKTIIKGMNASGVDELFSTGDMLSTVLKDVFSDVNIYDNNIRLLQTPFVSPISESAISFYKFYLMDTVMVDKHECVHLTFVPQNSQDFGFTGHLYVLKDSTYAVKRCLMNLPKKSGVNFVENLDIIQNYEQLSNGQWVLTDDDMIVDLALFKSMQGIQVERTTKYTSHSFDPIEARLFKLKGDVIKETDMLTKTDEFWSTYRQVPLTKTESSMDLFVNQLQQIPGFKFIIFGAKALIENYVETGTKDNPSKFDFGPINTMVSSNYIDGTRLRL
;
A
#
# COMPACT_ATOMS: atom_id res chain seq x y z
N VAL A 1 -12.18 -37.77 -27.17
CA VAL A 1 -12.03 -36.47 -26.57
C VAL A 1 -10.56 -36.08 -26.63
N ILE A 2 -10.19 -35.20 -27.56
CA ILE A 2 -8.81 -34.67 -27.70
C ILE A 2 -8.61 -33.74 -26.53
N LYS A 3 -7.81 -34.09 -25.54
CA LYS A 3 -7.37 -33.19 -24.50
C LYS A 3 -6.38 -32.19 -25.14
N PRO A 4 -6.58 -30.90 -25.10
CA PRO A 4 -5.60 -29.95 -25.60
C PRO A 4 -4.29 -30.18 -24.84
N GLN A 5 -3.22 -30.49 -25.57
CA GLN A 5 -1.88 -30.48 -25.01
C GLN A 5 -1.57 -29.06 -24.53
N LYS A 6 -1.32 -28.88 -23.23
CA LYS A 6 -0.81 -27.61 -22.70
C LYS A 6 0.58 -27.42 -23.32
N GLU A 7 0.70 -26.50 -24.24
CA GLU A 7 1.99 -26.10 -24.80
C GLU A 7 2.90 -25.65 -23.63
N LYS A 8 4.11 -26.20 -23.64
CA LYS A 8 5.11 -25.85 -22.63
C LYS A 8 5.61 -24.44 -22.91
N TYR A 9 5.54 -23.54 -21.93
CA TYR A 9 6.03 -22.18 -22.06
C TYR A 9 7.49 -22.17 -22.56
N SER A 10 7.76 -21.40 -23.60
CA SER A 10 9.11 -21.18 -24.15
C SER A 10 9.41 -19.68 -24.16
N ARG A 11 10.67 -19.32 -23.91
CA ARG A 11 11.17 -17.95 -24.09
C ARG A 11 11.67 -17.70 -25.51
N LYS A 12 11.97 -18.77 -26.25
CA LYS A 12 12.43 -18.66 -27.64
C LYS A 12 11.24 -18.46 -28.56
N ASN A 13 11.35 -17.52 -29.48
CA ASN A 13 10.30 -17.17 -30.44
C ASN A 13 8.96 -16.83 -29.76
N ASN A 14 9.02 -16.12 -28.63
CA ASN A 14 7.85 -15.73 -27.88
C ASN A 14 7.61 -14.22 -28.04
N PRO A 15 6.53 -13.80 -28.73
CA PRO A 15 6.26 -12.39 -28.99
C PRO A 15 6.15 -11.55 -27.71
N ALA A 16 5.59 -12.10 -26.61
CA ALA A 16 5.51 -11.41 -25.32
C ALA A 16 6.90 -11.14 -24.74
N VAL A 17 7.81 -12.09 -24.86
CA VAL A 17 9.19 -11.95 -24.39
C VAL A 17 9.96 -10.92 -25.24
N ASP A 18 9.78 -10.97 -26.54
CA ASP A 18 10.44 -10.01 -27.45
C ASP A 18 9.92 -8.58 -27.23
N PHE A 19 8.63 -8.43 -26.96
CA PHE A 19 8.05 -7.14 -26.58
C PHE A 19 8.60 -6.67 -25.22
N MET A 20 8.63 -7.53 -24.20
CA MET A 20 9.17 -7.19 -22.89
C MET A 20 10.66 -6.82 -22.91
N ARG A 21 11.47 -7.40 -23.80
CA ARG A 21 12.86 -6.96 -24.01
C ARG A 21 12.95 -5.49 -24.40
N LYS A 22 12.03 -5.03 -25.26
CA LYS A 22 11.96 -3.61 -25.67
C LYS A 22 11.51 -2.72 -24.52
N VAL A 23 10.52 -3.15 -23.73
CA VAL A 23 10.08 -2.43 -22.52
C VAL A 23 11.24 -2.25 -21.55
N ILE A 24 11.97 -3.34 -21.24
CA ILE A 24 13.09 -3.33 -20.31
C ILE A 24 14.25 -2.47 -20.83
N ALA A 25 14.53 -2.53 -22.14
CA ALA A 25 15.59 -1.71 -22.74
C ALA A 25 15.28 -0.20 -22.68
N ASN A 26 14.02 0.19 -22.72
CA ASN A 26 13.62 1.59 -22.69
C ASN A 26 13.31 2.13 -21.29
N LYS A 27 13.25 1.27 -20.25
CA LYS A 27 12.82 1.68 -18.92
C LYS A 27 13.66 2.79 -18.28
N SER A 28 14.97 2.83 -18.55
CA SER A 28 15.86 3.85 -17.99
C SER A 28 15.50 5.26 -18.47
N ALA A 29 15.14 5.41 -19.75
CA ALA A 29 14.72 6.69 -20.31
C ALA A 29 13.38 7.21 -19.75
N LEU A 30 12.60 6.32 -19.13
CA LEU A 30 11.29 6.62 -18.56
C LEU A 30 11.32 6.88 -17.05
N ARG A 31 12.49 6.75 -16.42
CA ARG A 31 12.67 7.03 -15.00
C ARG A 31 12.61 8.51 -14.72
N ILE A 32 11.79 8.90 -13.75
CA ILE A 32 11.70 10.31 -13.32
C ILE A 32 13.03 10.80 -12.70
N GLU A 33 13.79 9.88 -12.08
CA GLU A 33 15.07 10.16 -11.43
C GLU A 33 16.23 10.43 -12.41
N GLU A 34 16.01 10.26 -13.71
CA GLU A 34 16.99 10.67 -14.73
C GLU A 34 17.02 12.18 -14.98
N ASN A 35 15.99 12.91 -14.53
CA ASN A 35 15.98 14.36 -14.55
C ASN A 35 16.93 14.94 -13.48
N ASP A 36 17.52 16.10 -13.76
CA ASP A 36 18.39 16.79 -12.81
C ASP A 36 17.65 17.16 -11.51
N TYR A 37 16.39 17.58 -11.67
CA TYR A 37 15.48 17.90 -10.60
C TYR A 37 14.09 17.40 -10.91
N PHE A 38 13.33 17.02 -9.87
CA PHE A 38 11.88 16.99 -9.93
C PHE A 38 11.26 17.38 -8.58
N LYS A 39 10.08 17.92 -8.68
CA LYS A 39 9.21 18.25 -7.56
C LYS A 39 7.82 17.73 -7.85
N VAL A 40 7.18 17.09 -6.87
CA VAL A 40 5.82 16.54 -7.02
C VAL A 40 5.06 16.68 -5.71
N ASP A 41 3.80 17.08 -5.78
CA ASP A 41 2.89 17.04 -4.64
C ASP A 41 2.28 15.63 -4.55
N LYS A 42 2.32 15.06 -3.34
CA LYS A 42 1.81 13.73 -3.02
C LYS A 42 0.71 13.84 -1.99
N TYR A 43 -0.50 13.42 -2.37
CA TYR A 43 -1.59 13.18 -1.43
C TYR A 43 -1.74 11.68 -1.20
N GLN A 44 -1.81 11.28 0.05
CA GLN A 44 -1.99 9.89 0.43
C GLN A 44 -3.14 9.79 1.43
N LYS A 45 -4.08 8.88 1.14
CA LYS A 45 -5.15 8.48 2.06
C LYS A 45 -4.97 7.01 2.41
N MET A 46 -4.93 6.70 3.70
CA MET A 46 -4.84 5.36 4.22
C MET A 46 -6.05 5.05 5.09
N LYS A 47 -6.74 3.95 4.78
CA LYS A 47 -7.92 3.47 5.51
C LYS A 47 -7.63 2.09 6.08
N THR A 48 -7.77 1.95 7.39
CA THR A 48 -7.68 0.65 8.07
C THR A 48 -9.06 0.19 8.45
N SER A 49 -9.38 -1.06 8.12
CA SER A 49 -10.71 -1.65 8.35
C SER A 49 -10.59 -3.06 8.92
N LEU A 50 -11.54 -3.46 9.72
CA LEU A 50 -11.74 -4.88 10.00
C LEU A 50 -12.44 -5.50 8.79
N ASN A 51 -11.94 -6.65 8.33
CA ASN A 51 -12.57 -7.40 7.24
C ASN A 51 -13.30 -8.64 7.76
N ASP A 52 -13.75 -9.53 6.85
CA ASP A 52 -14.51 -10.75 7.19
C ASP A 52 -15.81 -10.48 7.95
N ILE A 53 -16.41 -9.31 7.75
CA ILE A 53 -17.75 -8.99 8.21
C ILE A 53 -18.73 -9.76 7.31
N THR A 54 -19.67 -10.50 7.93
CA THR A 54 -20.74 -11.19 7.20
C THR A 54 -22.11 -10.69 7.66
N PRO A 55 -23.16 -10.81 6.83
CA PRO A 55 -24.52 -10.43 7.24
C PRO A 55 -24.94 -11.09 8.54
N GLU A 56 -24.59 -12.38 8.74
CA GLU A 56 -24.92 -13.13 9.95
C GLU A 56 -24.20 -12.59 11.19
N LYS A 57 -22.99 -12.02 11.02
CA LYS A 57 -22.27 -11.36 12.12
C LYS A 57 -22.96 -10.08 12.53
N LEU A 58 -23.53 -9.32 11.59
CA LEU A 58 -24.23 -8.06 11.90
C LEU A 58 -25.48 -8.27 12.75
N GLU A 59 -26.12 -9.43 12.62
CA GLU A 59 -27.32 -9.78 13.39
C GLU A 59 -27.03 -10.37 14.77
N LYS A 60 -25.75 -10.61 15.11
CA LYS A 60 -25.34 -11.30 16.34
C LYS A 60 -24.28 -10.52 17.11
N GLY A 61 -24.08 -10.92 18.36
CA GLY A 61 -22.97 -10.47 19.19
C GLY A 61 -22.90 -8.94 19.37
N VAL A 62 -21.72 -8.40 19.21
CA VAL A 62 -21.41 -6.99 19.43
C VAL A 62 -22.12 -6.06 18.44
N TYR A 63 -22.29 -6.48 17.21
CA TYR A 63 -22.97 -5.69 16.17
C TYR A 63 -24.46 -5.52 16.47
N LYS A 64 -25.13 -6.59 16.91
CA LYS A 64 -26.53 -6.52 17.35
C LYS A 64 -26.69 -5.65 18.61
N LYS A 65 -25.74 -5.76 19.54
CA LYS A 65 -25.76 -4.98 20.79
C LYS A 65 -25.51 -3.48 20.55
N PHE A 66 -24.67 -3.14 19.56
CA PHE A 66 -24.28 -1.77 19.22
C PHE A 66 -24.58 -1.49 17.75
N SER A 67 -25.82 -1.08 17.47
CA SER A 67 -26.32 -0.88 16.10
C SER A 67 -25.52 0.16 15.30
N PHE A 68 -24.81 1.08 15.93
CA PHE A 68 -23.95 2.04 15.24
C PHE A 68 -22.75 1.37 14.56
N LEU A 69 -22.26 0.21 15.06
CA LEU A 69 -21.22 -0.57 14.39
C LEU A 69 -21.71 -1.07 13.02
N ALA A 70 -22.95 -1.57 12.96
CA ALA A 70 -23.52 -2.03 11.71
C ALA A 70 -23.70 -0.88 10.69
N LYS A 71 -23.97 0.35 11.17
CA LYS A 71 -24.06 1.54 10.31
C LYS A 71 -22.72 2.00 9.73
N GLN A 72 -21.61 1.65 10.40
CA GLN A 72 -20.27 1.95 9.94
C GLN A 72 -19.73 0.93 8.91
N VAL A 73 -20.40 -0.23 8.76
CA VAL A 73 -20.01 -1.25 7.79
C VAL A 73 -20.28 -0.75 6.37
N GLU A 74 -19.30 -0.91 5.51
CA GLU A 74 -19.40 -0.63 4.08
C GLU A 74 -18.91 -1.82 3.25
N VAL A 75 -19.18 -1.80 1.95
CA VAL A 75 -18.63 -2.77 1.00
C VAL A 75 -17.41 -2.14 0.33
N SER A 76 -16.26 -2.77 0.45
CA SER A 76 -15.06 -2.34 -0.25
C SER A 76 -15.28 -2.41 -1.76
N PRO A 77 -15.16 -1.31 -2.51
CA PRO A 77 -15.42 -1.29 -3.95
C PRO A 77 -14.38 -2.10 -4.74
N ARG A 78 -13.25 -2.43 -4.11
CA ARG A 78 -12.16 -3.16 -4.75
C ARG A 78 -12.20 -4.66 -4.46
N THR A 79 -12.45 -5.04 -3.22
CA THR A 79 -12.46 -6.45 -2.80
C THR A 79 -13.86 -7.05 -2.77
N ASN A 80 -14.89 -6.21 -2.88
CA ASN A 80 -16.31 -6.58 -2.73
C ASN A 80 -16.64 -7.28 -1.39
N LYS A 81 -15.76 -7.11 -0.39
CA LYS A 81 -15.94 -7.62 0.98
C LYS A 81 -16.61 -6.55 1.83
N MET A 82 -17.42 -7.00 2.80
CA MET A 82 -17.93 -6.13 3.85
C MET A 82 -16.83 -5.84 4.85
N ILE A 83 -16.57 -4.56 5.09
CA ILE A 83 -15.51 -4.05 5.96
C ILE A 83 -16.08 -3.08 6.97
N LEU A 84 -15.45 -2.98 8.13
CA LEU A 84 -15.74 -1.96 9.15
C LEU A 84 -14.53 -1.02 9.22
N PRO A 85 -14.58 0.16 8.60
CA PRO A 85 -13.54 1.18 8.76
C PRO A 85 -13.39 1.58 10.22
N ILE A 86 -12.16 1.55 10.72
CA ILE A 86 -11.81 1.88 12.10
C ILE A 86 -10.82 3.02 12.22
N SER A 87 -10.14 3.35 11.12
CA SER A 87 -9.17 4.44 11.08
C SER A 87 -9.01 4.98 9.66
N ILE A 88 -8.76 6.26 9.58
CA ILE A 88 -8.39 6.97 8.37
C ILE A 88 -7.24 7.93 8.67
N GLN A 89 -6.26 7.96 7.78
CA GLN A 89 -5.16 8.92 7.81
C GLN A 89 -5.01 9.57 6.44
N GLU A 90 -4.88 10.88 6.41
CA GLU A 90 -4.56 11.66 5.23
C GLU A 90 -3.22 12.36 5.42
N THR A 91 -2.41 12.38 4.38
CA THR A 91 -1.13 13.08 4.39
C THR A 91 -0.97 13.84 3.07
N ALA A 92 -0.71 15.12 3.16
CA ALA A 92 -0.29 15.97 2.05
C ALA A 92 1.19 16.27 2.18
N SER A 93 1.98 15.92 1.17
CA SER A 93 3.43 16.11 1.19
C SER A 93 3.94 16.58 -0.17
N GLN A 94 5.17 17.04 -0.19
CA GLN A 94 5.89 17.40 -1.41
C GLN A 94 7.22 16.68 -1.44
N ILE A 95 7.50 15.98 -2.53
CA ILE A 95 8.77 15.30 -2.78
C ILE A 95 9.64 16.23 -3.62
N LEU A 96 10.88 16.43 -3.18
CA LEU A 96 11.92 17.19 -3.87
C LEU A 96 13.07 16.26 -4.17
N TYR A 97 13.48 16.21 -5.41
CA TYR A 97 14.60 15.37 -5.85
C TYR A 97 15.64 16.19 -6.61
N ARG A 98 16.88 15.83 -6.40
CA ARG A 98 18.05 16.31 -7.16
C ARG A 98 18.93 15.12 -7.51
N LYS A 99 19.38 15.04 -8.79
CA LYS A 99 20.19 13.93 -9.29
C LYS A 99 21.64 14.03 -8.79
N ASP A 100 22.23 15.22 -8.80
CA ASP A 100 23.64 15.42 -8.41
C ASP A 100 23.84 16.58 -7.43
N PRO A 101 24.39 16.33 -6.22
CA PRO A 101 24.50 15.02 -5.59
C PRO A 101 23.11 14.45 -5.30
N LYS A 102 22.95 13.15 -5.54
CA LYS A 102 21.65 12.48 -5.37
C LYS A 102 21.06 12.76 -3.97
N THR A 103 19.93 13.42 -3.94
CA THR A 103 19.27 13.82 -2.71
C THR A 103 17.76 13.83 -2.92
N GLU A 104 17.03 13.23 -2.01
CA GLU A 104 15.57 13.31 -1.97
C GLU A 104 15.13 13.85 -0.62
N LYS A 105 14.13 14.70 -0.61
CA LYS A 105 13.51 15.27 0.59
C LYS A 105 12.00 15.18 0.46
N THR A 106 11.33 14.75 1.51
CA THR A 106 9.86 14.77 1.62
C THR A 106 9.45 15.80 2.65
N ILE A 107 8.71 16.81 2.23
CA ILE A 107 8.15 17.84 3.13
C ILE A 107 6.71 17.48 3.41
N ILE A 108 6.38 17.11 4.63
CA ILE A 108 5.00 16.87 5.08
C ILE A 108 4.37 18.22 5.41
N LYS A 109 3.42 18.62 4.56
CA LYS A 109 2.69 19.90 4.65
C LYS A 109 1.47 19.78 5.56
N GLY A 110 0.77 18.66 5.52
CA GLY A 110 -0.42 18.41 6.33
C GLY A 110 -0.60 16.92 6.65
N MET A 111 -1.09 16.64 7.84
CA MET A 111 -1.48 15.30 8.28
C MET A 111 -2.78 15.42 9.07
N ASN A 112 -3.73 14.56 8.72
CA ASN A 112 -4.99 14.38 9.44
C ASN A 112 -5.17 12.90 9.72
N ALA A 113 -5.43 12.55 10.96
CA ALA A 113 -5.68 11.17 11.38
C ALA A 113 -6.91 11.15 12.28
N SER A 114 -7.80 10.21 12.01
CA SER A 114 -9.03 10.00 12.75
C SER A 114 -9.31 8.52 12.85
N GLY A 115 -9.74 8.07 14.00
CA GLY A 115 -10.03 6.65 14.19
C GLY A 115 -9.43 6.08 15.47
N VAL A 116 -9.42 4.75 15.52
CA VAL A 116 -8.93 4.00 16.68
C VAL A 116 -7.41 4.12 16.82
N ASP A 117 -6.70 4.48 15.75
CA ASP A 117 -5.24 4.66 15.77
C ASP A 117 -4.80 5.75 16.76
N GLU A 118 -5.60 6.79 16.97
CA GLU A 118 -5.34 7.78 18.03
C GLU A 118 -5.28 7.13 19.42
N LEU A 119 -6.04 6.05 19.62
CA LEU A 119 -6.05 5.29 20.88
C LEU A 119 -4.85 4.34 20.99
N PHE A 120 -4.22 3.99 19.85
CA PHE A 120 -3.01 3.16 19.78
C PHE A 120 -1.73 3.97 19.52
N SER A 121 -1.82 5.29 19.47
CA SER A 121 -0.77 6.20 18.97
C SER A 121 0.53 6.23 19.78
N THR A 122 0.68 5.39 20.77
CA THR A 122 1.91 5.24 21.55
C THR A 122 2.74 4.02 21.15
N GLY A 123 2.28 3.18 20.19
CA GLY A 123 2.96 1.95 19.82
C GLY A 123 3.72 2.03 18.50
N ASP A 124 5.05 1.92 18.57
CA ASP A 124 5.93 1.92 17.39
C ASP A 124 5.73 0.70 16.48
N MET A 125 5.17 -0.41 16.95
CA MET A 125 5.15 -1.68 16.23
C MET A 125 4.11 -1.68 15.09
N LEU A 126 2.86 -1.30 15.34
CA LEU A 126 1.86 -1.24 14.28
C LEU A 126 2.23 -0.18 13.24
N SER A 127 2.73 0.97 13.69
CA SER A 127 3.22 2.02 12.80
C SER A 127 4.43 1.56 11.98
N THR A 128 5.31 0.72 12.54
CA THR A 128 6.45 0.15 11.84
C THR A 128 6.02 -0.90 10.82
N VAL A 129 5.11 -1.81 11.20
CA VAL A 129 4.53 -2.79 10.27
C VAL A 129 3.79 -2.08 9.13
N LEU A 130 3.00 -1.05 9.43
CA LEU A 130 2.30 -0.27 8.41
C LEU A 130 3.27 0.51 7.52
N LYS A 131 4.36 1.08 8.05
CA LYS A 131 5.40 1.73 7.23
C LYS A 131 6.10 0.73 6.30
N ASP A 132 6.40 -0.47 6.79
CA ASP A 132 7.04 -1.52 6.00
C ASP A 132 6.09 -2.09 4.93
N VAL A 133 4.79 -2.19 5.24
CA VAL A 133 3.74 -2.61 4.27
C VAL A 133 3.54 -1.55 3.21
N PHE A 134 3.67 -0.27 3.56
CA PHE A 134 3.33 0.85 2.69
C PHE A 134 4.51 1.72 2.26
N SER A 135 5.67 1.10 2.06
CA SER A 135 6.74 1.77 1.32
C SER A 135 6.30 2.11 -0.11
N ASP A 136 6.79 3.20 -0.63
CA ASP A 136 6.49 3.58 -2.02
C ASP A 136 6.98 2.50 -2.99
N VAL A 137 6.17 2.18 -3.97
CA VAL A 137 6.43 1.17 -4.97
C VAL A 137 6.87 1.84 -6.27
N ASN A 138 8.10 1.55 -6.71
CA ASN A 138 8.60 1.99 -8.00
C ASN A 138 8.86 0.76 -8.89
N ILE A 139 8.00 0.54 -9.90
CA ILE A 139 8.18 -0.59 -10.82
C ILE A 139 9.42 -0.46 -11.70
N TYR A 140 9.95 0.77 -11.88
CA TYR A 140 11.18 1.02 -12.65
C TYR A 140 12.45 0.59 -11.91
N ASP A 141 12.38 0.30 -10.62
CA ASP A 141 13.47 -0.35 -9.89
C ASP A 141 13.55 -1.84 -10.25
N ASN A 142 14.71 -2.45 -10.09
CA ASN A 142 14.86 -3.88 -10.34
C ASN A 142 14.18 -4.73 -9.26
N ASN A 143 14.15 -4.21 -8.02
CA ASN A 143 13.49 -4.86 -6.88
C ASN A 143 12.56 -3.89 -6.18
N ILE A 144 11.35 -4.34 -5.91
CA ILE A 144 10.35 -3.66 -5.10
C ILE A 144 10.46 -4.20 -3.67
N ARG A 145 10.74 -3.34 -2.70
CA ARG A 145 10.76 -3.74 -1.29
C ARG A 145 9.38 -3.57 -0.67
N LEU A 146 8.83 -4.68 -0.21
CA LEU A 146 7.57 -4.73 0.53
C LEU A 146 7.72 -5.71 1.69
N LEU A 147 7.26 -5.36 2.88
CA LEU A 147 7.29 -6.25 4.05
C LEU A 147 8.71 -6.79 4.33
N GLN A 148 9.72 -5.92 4.20
CA GLN A 148 11.15 -6.25 4.32
C GLN A 148 11.64 -7.33 3.32
N THR A 149 10.81 -7.72 2.36
CA THR A 149 11.12 -8.72 1.34
C THR A 149 11.34 -8.02 -0.01
N PRO A 150 12.43 -8.32 -0.72
CA PRO A 150 12.63 -7.82 -2.08
C PRO A 150 11.87 -8.71 -3.07
N PHE A 151 11.02 -8.09 -3.89
CA PHE A 151 10.31 -8.72 -5.00
C PHE A 151 10.87 -8.23 -6.33
N VAL A 152 11.06 -9.12 -7.28
CA VAL A 152 11.49 -8.75 -8.63
C VAL A 152 10.39 -7.93 -9.29
N SER A 153 10.74 -6.74 -9.83
CA SER A 153 9.79 -5.94 -10.60
C SER A 153 9.44 -6.63 -11.92
N PRO A 154 8.19 -6.51 -12.39
CA PRO A 154 7.80 -7.09 -13.69
C PRO A 154 8.53 -6.48 -14.90
N ILE A 155 9.17 -5.33 -14.74
CA ILE A 155 10.04 -4.71 -15.76
C ILE A 155 11.51 -4.65 -15.33
N SER A 156 11.92 -5.48 -14.35
CA SER A 156 13.31 -5.65 -13.96
C SER A 156 14.16 -6.17 -15.11
N GLU A 157 15.45 -5.90 -15.08
CA GLU A 157 16.42 -6.52 -16.01
C GLU A 157 16.37 -8.06 -15.95
N SER A 158 16.10 -8.62 -14.78
CA SER A 158 15.91 -10.06 -14.56
C SER A 158 14.50 -10.56 -14.83
N ALA A 159 13.55 -9.70 -15.18
CA ALA A 159 12.13 -10.05 -15.29
C ALA A 159 11.87 -11.22 -16.25
N ILE A 160 12.55 -11.27 -17.41
CA ILE A 160 12.38 -12.33 -18.38
C ILE A 160 12.86 -13.69 -17.85
N SER A 161 13.84 -13.70 -16.94
CA SER A 161 14.31 -14.92 -16.30
C SER A 161 13.42 -15.34 -15.13
N PHE A 162 12.75 -14.39 -14.49
CA PHE A 162 11.95 -14.62 -13.29
C PHE A 162 10.46 -14.86 -13.59
N TYR A 163 9.90 -14.19 -14.62
CA TYR A 163 8.48 -14.29 -14.98
C TYR A 163 8.27 -14.99 -16.31
N LYS A 164 7.07 -15.60 -16.47
CA LYS A 164 6.46 -15.97 -17.72
C LYS A 164 5.57 -14.84 -18.17
N PHE A 165 5.75 -14.36 -19.39
CA PHE A 165 4.93 -13.33 -19.99
C PHE A 165 4.04 -13.90 -21.07
N TYR A 166 2.79 -13.48 -21.10
CA TYR A 166 1.81 -13.84 -22.12
C TYR A 166 1.22 -12.56 -22.71
N LEU A 167 1.24 -12.49 -24.03
CA LEU A 167 0.58 -11.42 -24.74
C LEU A 167 -0.90 -11.77 -24.87
N MET A 168 -1.77 -10.88 -24.43
CA MET A 168 -3.22 -11.09 -24.42
C MET A 168 -3.84 -10.46 -25.69
N ASP A 169 -3.95 -9.15 -25.68
CA ASP A 169 -4.60 -8.38 -26.75
C ASP A 169 -4.01 -6.96 -26.81
N THR A 170 -4.57 -6.16 -27.70
CA THR A 170 -4.33 -4.71 -27.77
C THR A 170 -5.60 -4.01 -27.36
N VAL A 171 -5.53 -3.13 -26.36
CA VAL A 171 -6.67 -2.44 -25.77
C VAL A 171 -6.43 -0.94 -25.70
N MET A 172 -7.51 -0.17 -25.67
CA MET A 172 -7.44 1.27 -25.40
C MET A 172 -7.49 1.50 -23.87
N VAL A 173 -6.48 2.18 -23.32
CA VAL A 173 -6.45 2.64 -21.92
C VAL A 173 -6.32 4.15 -21.93
N ASP A 174 -7.32 4.86 -21.45
CA ASP A 174 -7.35 6.33 -21.36
C ASP A 174 -6.87 7.00 -22.68
N LYS A 175 -7.46 6.59 -23.82
CA LYS A 175 -7.16 7.08 -25.19
C LYS A 175 -5.81 6.64 -25.78
N HIS A 176 -5.03 5.81 -25.08
CA HIS A 176 -3.77 5.25 -25.58
C HIS A 176 -3.95 3.79 -26.01
N GLU A 177 -3.43 3.43 -27.18
CA GLU A 177 -3.37 2.03 -27.62
C GLU A 177 -2.26 1.30 -26.86
N CYS A 178 -2.63 0.29 -26.07
CA CYS A 178 -1.73 -0.45 -25.21
C CYS A 178 -1.72 -1.94 -25.57
N VAL A 179 -0.54 -2.54 -25.55
CA VAL A 179 -0.38 -3.99 -25.53
C VAL A 179 -0.62 -4.47 -24.10
N HIS A 180 -1.59 -5.34 -23.94
CA HIS A 180 -1.91 -5.98 -22.66
C HIS A 180 -1.11 -7.28 -22.52
N LEU A 181 -0.31 -7.36 -21.48
CA LEU A 181 0.43 -8.57 -21.11
C LEU A 181 0.01 -9.04 -19.71
N THR A 182 0.04 -10.34 -19.52
CA THR A 182 0.00 -10.94 -18.19
C THR A 182 1.36 -11.52 -17.83
N PHE A 183 1.67 -11.53 -16.54
CA PHE A 183 2.89 -12.13 -16.02
C PHE A 183 2.63 -12.95 -14.76
N VAL A 184 3.39 -14.03 -14.62
CA VAL A 184 3.37 -14.93 -13.44
C VAL A 184 4.80 -15.41 -13.18
N PRO A 185 5.19 -15.70 -11.93
CA PRO A 185 6.50 -16.29 -11.64
C PRO A 185 6.75 -17.58 -12.43
N GLN A 186 7.99 -17.82 -12.85
CA GLN A 186 8.40 -19.05 -13.54
C GLN A 186 8.12 -20.28 -12.68
N ASN A 187 8.48 -20.18 -11.42
CA ASN A 187 8.23 -21.17 -10.41
C ASN A 187 7.15 -20.63 -9.45
N SER A 188 6.11 -21.41 -9.22
CA SER A 188 4.99 -21.03 -8.34
C SER A 188 5.37 -20.93 -6.85
N GLN A 189 6.58 -21.35 -6.49
CA GLN A 189 7.11 -21.25 -5.13
C GLN A 189 7.97 -19.99 -4.93
N ASP A 190 8.30 -19.26 -6.00
CA ASP A 190 9.08 -18.04 -5.90
C ASP A 190 8.22 -16.91 -5.36
N PHE A 191 8.84 -16.06 -4.52
CA PHE A 191 8.24 -14.82 -4.04
C PHE A 191 8.16 -13.81 -5.21
N GLY A 192 7.03 -13.77 -5.87
CA GLY A 192 6.84 -12.90 -7.02
C GLY A 192 5.39 -12.51 -7.22
N PHE A 193 5.19 -11.41 -7.91
CA PHE A 193 3.87 -10.93 -8.26
C PHE A 193 3.28 -11.73 -9.43
N THR A 194 1.97 -11.82 -9.46
CA THR A 194 1.21 -12.10 -10.67
C THR A 194 0.51 -10.82 -11.08
N GLY A 195 0.25 -10.62 -12.38
CA GLY A 195 -0.46 -9.39 -12.73
C GLY A 195 -0.53 -9.10 -14.21
N HIS A 196 -0.80 -7.82 -14.49
CA HIS A 196 -1.04 -7.30 -15.81
C HIS A 196 -0.21 -6.04 -16.06
N LEU A 197 0.33 -5.92 -17.26
CA LEU A 197 0.99 -4.72 -17.77
C LEU A 197 0.23 -4.23 -18.98
N TYR A 198 -0.04 -2.95 -19.03
CA TYR A 198 -0.56 -2.23 -20.17
C TYR A 198 0.52 -1.26 -20.65
N VAL A 199 1.16 -1.61 -21.75
CA VAL A 199 2.34 -0.91 -22.27
C VAL A 199 1.96 -0.26 -23.60
N LEU A 200 2.35 0.98 -23.80
CA LEU A 200 2.08 1.71 -25.04
C LEU A 200 2.59 0.95 -26.25
N LYS A 201 1.78 0.92 -27.27
CA LYS A 201 2.10 0.33 -28.58
C LYS A 201 2.75 1.36 -29.49
N ASP A 202 3.80 2.02 -28.96
CA ASP A 202 4.58 3.01 -29.69
C ASP A 202 6.08 2.78 -29.47
N SER A 203 6.92 3.72 -29.91
CA SER A 203 8.38 3.63 -29.76
C SER A 203 8.87 3.86 -28.34
N THR A 204 8.04 4.37 -27.42
CA THR A 204 8.43 4.66 -26.05
C THR A 204 8.40 3.42 -25.17
N TYR A 205 7.49 2.48 -25.47
CA TYR A 205 7.23 1.30 -24.63
C TYR A 205 6.94 1.66 -23.17
N ALA A 206 6.34 2.83 -22.92
CA ALA A 206 6.02 3.29 -21.57
C ALA A 206 4.90 2.44 -20.97
N VAL A 207 4.99 2.16 -19.67
CA VAL A 207 3.92 1.51 -18.93
C VAL A 207 2.82 2.54 -18.67
N LYS A 208 1.61 2.31 -19.20
CA LYS A 208 0.42 3.13 -18.91
C LYS A 208 -0.27 2.69 -17.63
N ARG A 209 -0.30 1.37 -17.38
CA ARG A 209 -0.91 0.80 -16.17
C ARG A 209 -0.22 -0.50 -15.78
N CYS A 210 0.00 -0.68 -14.49
CA CYS A 210 0.53 -1.91 -13.92
C CYS A 210 -0.39 -2.39 -12.79
N LEU A 211 -0.81 -3.65 -12.85
CA LEU A 211 -1.52 -4.33 -11.79
C LEU A 211 -0.64 -5.47 -11.29
N MET A 212 -0.39 -5.49 -9.98
CA MET A 212 0.41 -6.52 -9.32
C MET A 212 -0.41 -7.12 -8.18
N ASN A 213 -0.48 -8.42 -8.13
CA ASN A 213 -1.13 -9.17 -7.06
C ASN A 213 -0.13 -10.13 -6.40
N LEU A 214 -0.16 -10.16 -5.08
CA LEU A 214 0.59 -11.12 -4.26
C LEU A 214 -0.41 -11.97 -3.48
N PRO A 215 -0.71 -13.19 -3.94
CA PRO A 215 -1.71 -14.04 -3.31
C PRO A 215 -1.17 -14.69 -2.02
N LYS A 216 -2.06 -15.18 -1.16
CA LYS A 216 -1.75 -15.91 0.08
C LYS A 216 -0.69 -17.00 -0.08
N LYS A 217 -0.67 -17.67 -1.23
CA LYS A 217 0.29 -18.74 -1.54
C LYS A 217 1.73 -18.24 -1.72
N SER A 218 1.95 -16.95 -1.77
CA SER A 218 3.29 -16.35 -1.89
C SER A 218 4.18 -16.58 -0.66
N GLY A 219 3.62 -17.05 0.48
CA GLY A 219 4.39 -17.36 1.67
C GLY A 219 4.84 -16.14 2.49
N VAL A 220 4.38 -14.95 2.16
CA VAL A 220 4.63 -13.75 2.97
C VAL A 220 3.78 -13.83 4.23
N ASN A 221 4.43 -13.77 5.40
CA ASN A 221 3.76 -13.89 6.69
C ASN A 221 2.65 -12.85 6.85
N PHE A 222 1.52 -13.30 7.38
CA PHE A 222 0.32 -12.49 7.68
C PHE A 222 -0.42 -11.91 6.46
N VAL A 223 0.11 -11.98 5.25
CA VAL A 223 -0.54 -11.46 4.05
C VAL A 223 -1.45 -12.53 3.44
N GLU A 224 -2.75 -12.23 3.40
CA GLU A 224 -3.75 -13.05 2.71
C GLU A 224 -3.86 -12.65 1.24
N ASN A 225 -3.78 -11.37 0.96
CA ASN A 225 -3.77 -10.79 -0.38
C ASN A 225 -3.12 -9.42 -0.35
N LEU A 226 -2.42 -9.06 -1.41
CA LEU A 226 -1.92 -7.71 -1.65
C LEU A 226 -2.11 -7.38 -3.11
N ASP A 227 -2.79 -6.27 -3.39
CA ASP A 227 -3.01 -5.74 -4.73
C ASP A 227 -2.41 -4.35 -4.84
N ILE A 228 -1.68 -4.10 -5.92
CA ILE A 228 -1.12 -2.80 -6.26
C ILE A 228 -1.60 -2.43 -7.65
N ILE A 229 -2.10 -1.21 -7.82
CA ILE A 229 -2.49 -0.65 -9.10
C ILE A 229 -1.77 0.68 -9.28
N GLN A 230 -0.98 0.78 -10.33
CA GLN A 230 -0.29 2.01 -10.71
C GLN A 230 -0.76 2.50 -12.07
N ASN A 231 -1.07 3.80 -12.17
CA ASN A 231 -1.39 4.45 -13.42
C ASN A 231 -0.35 5.54 -13.70
N TYR A 232 0.00 5.65 -14.96
CA TYR A 232 0.98 6.62 -15.45
C TYR A 232 0.32 7.51 -16.50
N GLU A 233 0.69 8.78 -16.53
CA GLU A 233 0.22 9.74 -17.51
C GLU A 233 1.36 10.48 -18.17
N GLN A 234 1.13 10.91 -19.41
CA GLN A 234 2.08 11.73 -20.13
C GLN A 234 1.82 13.21 -19.84
N LEU A 235 2.84 13.89 -19.35
CA LEU A 235 2.80 15.33 -19.16
C LEU A 235 2.93 16.07 -20.50
N SER A 236 2.63 17.37 -20.48
CA SER A 236 2.72 18.24 -21.67
C SER A 236 4.13 18.32 -22.28
N ASN A 237 5.17 18.06 -21.49
CA ASN A 237 6.55 17.97 -21.95
C ASN A 237 6.92 16.59 -22.55
N GLY A 238 5.96 15.67 -22.64
CA GLY A 238 6.15 14.33 -23.21
C GLY A 238 6.62 13.27 -22.20
N GLN A 239 6.94 13.63 -20.96
CA GLN A 239 7.42 12.70 -19.95
C GLN A 239 6.29 11.89 -19.32
N TRP A 240 6.50 10.59 -19.13
CA TRP A 240 5.59 9.71 -18.43
C TRP A 240 5.89 9.72 -16.93
N VAL A 241 4.87 9.93 -16.12
CA VAL A 241 4.98 10.01 -14.66
C VAL A 241 3.91 9.19 -14.00
N LEU A 242 4.20 8.67 -12.80
CA LEU A 242 3.23 8.03 -11.92
C LEU A 242 2.24 9.10 -11.42
N THR A 243 0.94 8.84 -11.59
CA THR A 243 -0.13 9.71 -11.09
C THR A 243 -0.94 9.06 -9.98
N ASP A 244 -1.08 7.74 -10.03
CA ASP A 244 -1.87 6.98 -9.06
C ASP A 244 -1.09 5.74 -8.61
N ASP A 245 -1.03 5.54 -7.30
CA ASP A 245 -0.50 4.32 -6.68
C ASP A 245 -1.44 3.87 -5.57
N ASP A 246 -2.24 2.88 -5.91
CA ASP A 246 -3.24 2.31 -5.02
C ASP A 246 -2.81 0.94 -4.53
N MET A 247 -2.87 0.71 -3.23
CA MET A 247 -2.54 -0.57 -2.63
C MET A 247 -3.64 -1.02 -1.68
N ILE A 248 -3.99 -2.29 -1.75
CA ILE A 248 -4.83 -2.96 -0.76
C ILE A 248 -4.08 -4.16 -0.24
N VAL A 249 -4.05 -4.30 1.07
CA VAL A 249 -3.54 -5.50 1.72
C VAL A 249 -4.55 -6.05 2.71
N ASP A 250 -4.83 -7.34 2.58
CA ASP A 250 -5.58 -8.11 3.57
C ASP A 250 -4.58 -8.85 4.47
N LEU A 251 -4.65 -8.57 5.77
CA LEU A 251 -3.79 -9.16 6.79
C LEU A 251 -4.60 -10.06 7.70
N ALA A 252 -4.06 -11.24 8.01
CA ALA A 252 -4.58 -12.14 9.03
C ALA A 252 -3.46 -12.45 10.04
N LEU A 253 -3.50 -11.77 11.17
CA LEU A 253 -2.49 -11.95 12.22
C LEU A 253 -2.61 -13.30 12.91
N PHE A 254 -3.84 -13.76 13.16
CA PHE A 254 -4.15 -15.05 13.77
C PHE A 254 -5.42 -15.67 13.16
N LYS A 255 -5.47 -17.00 13.07
CA LYS A 255 -6.65 -17.72 12.54
C LYS A 255 -7.95 -17.44 13.29
N SER A 256 -7.87 -17.06 14.56
CA SER A 256 -9.02 -16.77 15.42
C SER A 256 -9.39 -15.30 15.49
N MET A 257 -8.56 -14.40 14.97
CA MET A 257 -8.84 -12.97 14.94
C MET A 257 -9.48 -12.56 13.62
N GLN A 258 -10.26 -11.49 13.69
CA GLN A 258 -10.80 -10.84 12.52
C GLN A 258 -9.65 -10.28 11.70
N GLY A 259 -9.68 -10.46 10.39
CA GLY A 259 -8.67 -9.92 9.49
C GLY A 259 -8.71 -8.40 9.46
N ILE A 260 -7.60 -7.81 9.06
CA ILE A 260 -7.45 -6.37 8.86
C ILE A 260 -7.23 -6.12 7.37
N GLN A 261 -7.99 -5.20 6.81
CA GLN A 261 -7.73 -4.66 5.48
C GLN A 261 -7.17 -3.26 5.61
N VAL A 262 -6.07 -3.00 4.94
CA VAL A 262 -5.52 -1.65 4.82
C VAL A 262 -5.53 -1.26 3.35
N GLU A 263 -6.13 -0.11 3.06
CA GLU A 263 -6.24 0.49 1.74
C GLU A 263 -5.46 1.80 1.74
N ARG A 264 -4.49 1.90 0.82
CA ARG A 264 -3.75 3.12 0.56
C ARG A 264 -4.09 3.62 -0.83
N THR A 265 -4.53 4.86 -0.94
CA THR A 265 -4.70 5.58 -2.19
C THR A 265 -3.71 6.73 -2.22
N THR A 266 -2.85 6.76 -3.22
CA THR A 266 -1.86 7.83 -3.41
C THR A 266 -2.08 8.51 -4.74
N LYS A 267 -2.08 9.84 -4.74
CA LYS A 267 -2.14 10.68 -5.93
C LYS A 267 -0.93 11.59 -5.99
N TYR A 268 -0.33 11.66 -7.18
CA TYR A 268 0.80 12.52 -7.48
C TYR A 268 0.37 13.59 -8.46
N THR A 269 0.58 14.85 -8.08
CA THR A 269 0.14 16.02 -8.85
C THR A 269 1.23 17.08 -8.92
N SER A 270 1.02 18.12 -9.72
CA SER A 270 1.92 19.29 -9.77
C SER A 270 3.39 18.94 -10.05
N HIS A 271 3.61 17.99 -10.98
CA HIS A 271 4.97 17.65 -11.38
C HIS A 271 5.67 18.84 -12.02
N SER A 272 6.90 19.14 -11.56
CA SER A 272 7.81 20.14 -12.13
C SER A 272 9.22 19.58 -12.17
N PHE A 273 9.95 19.95 -13.22
CA PHE A 273 11.35 19.56 -13.45
C PHE A 273 12.28 20.78 -13.41
N ASP A 274 11.77 21.92 -12.97
CA ASP A 274 12.54 23.12 -12.80
C ASP A 274 13.60 22.98 -11.71
N PRO A 275 14.71 23.74 -11.79
CA PRO A 275 15.70 23.77 -10.74
C PRO A 275 15.10 24.11 -9.37
N ILE A 276 15.50 23.38 -8.35
CA ILE A 276 15.02 23.55 -6.98
C ILE A 276 16.09 24.27 -6.17
N GLU A 277 15.66 25.18 -5.31
CA GLU A 277 16.56 25.95 -4.44
C GLU A 277 17.44 25.04 -3.57
N ALA A 278 18.76 25.22 -3.67
CA ALA A 278 19.75 24.41 -2.96
C ALA A 278 19.57 24.37 -1.43
N ARG A 279 18.97 25.44 -0.85
CA ARG A 279 18.71 25.51 0.59
C ARG A 279 17.75 24.42 1.08
N LEU A 280 16.78 24.00 0.23
CA LEU A 280 15.81 22.98 0.59
C LEU A 280 16.46 21.61 0.77
N PHE A 281 17.50 21.31 0.02
CA PHE A 281 18.26 20.07 0.17
C PHE A 281 19.23 20.05 1.37
N LYS A 282 19.48 21.21 1.99
CA LYS A 282 20.29 21.35 3.21
C LYS A 282 19.49 21.17 4.51
N LEU A 283 18.18 21.07 4.42
CA LEU A 283 17.31 20.83 5.58
C LEU A 283 17.70 19.50 6.26
N LYS A 284 17.64 19.48 7.59
CA LYS A 284 18.02 18.30 8.37
C LYS A 284 16.99 17.17 8.23
N GLY A 285 17.47 15.95 7.95
CA GLY A 285 16.63 14.76 7.75
C GLY A 285 16.11 14.65 6.32
N ASP A 286 15.62 13.48 5.95
CA ASP A 286 15.04 13.21 4.63
C ASP A 286 13.53 13.50 4.62
N VAL A 287 12.89 13.39 5.78
CA VAL A 287 11.49 13.75 6.00
C VAL A 287 11.44 14.98 6.90
N ILE A 288 10.89 16.05 6.38
CA ILE A 288 10.73 17.34 7.07
C ILE A 288 9.24 17.54 7.37
N LYS A 289 8.91 17.86 8.60
CA LYS A 289 7.54 18.09 9.02
C LYS A 289 7.31 19.58 9.25
N GLU A 290 6.31 20.17 8.60
CA GLU A 290 5.89 21.54 8.91
C GLU A 290 5.34 21.60 10.35
N THR A 291 5.59 22.69 11.04
CA THR A 291 5.22 22.85 12.46
C THR A 291 3.71 22.81 12.68
N ASP A 292 2.94 23.25 11.70
CA ASP A 292 1.48 23.31 11.70
C ASP A 292 0.80 22.16 10.94
N MET A 293 1.53 21.08 10.60
CA MET A 293 1.02 19.98 9.77
C MET A 293 -0.23 19.30 10.36
N LEU A 294 -0.41 19.32 11.68
CA LEU A 294 -1.55 18.70 12.38
C LEU A 294 -2.74 19.65 12.58
N THR A 295 -2.58 20.92 12.28
CA THR A 295 -3.59 21.97 12.53
C THR A 295 -4.05 22.64 11.25
N LYS A 296 -3.92 21.97 10.12
CA LYS A 296 -4.36 22.51 8.82
C LYS A 296 -5.87 22.67 8.76
N THR A 297 -6.30 23.74 8.12
CA THR A 297 -7.72 24.12 7.96
C THR A 297 -8.41 23.28 6.88
N ASP A 298 -9.76 23.30 6.86
CA ASP A 298 -10.55 22.69 5.81
C ASP A 298 -10.23 23.27 4.43
N GLU A 299 -9.86 24.56 4.35
CA GLU A 299 -9.43 25.20 3.11
C GLU A 299 -8.15 24.57 2.55
N PHE A 300 -7.17 24.28 3.42
CA PHE A 300 -5.97 23.56 3.05
C PHE A 300 -6.34 22.17 2.48
N TRP A 301 -7.18 21.41 3.19
CA TRP A 301 -7.59 20.08 2.75
C TRP A 301 -8.43 20.12 1.47
N SER A 302 -9.24 21.15 1.25
CA SER A 302 -9.98 21.30 -0.01
C SER A 302 -9.06 21.45 -1.23
N THR A 303 -7.86 22.02 -1.03
CA THR A 303 -6.85 22.17 -2.07
C THR A 303 -6.05 20.90 -2.31
N TYR A 304 -5.64 20.21 -1.23
CA TYR A 304 -4.74 19.06 -1.32
C TYR A 304 -5.45 17.69 -1.42
N ARG A 305 -6.69 17.59 -0.94
CA ARG A 305 -7.45 16.33 -0.97
C ARG A 305 -7.86 15.98 -2.38
N GLN A 306 -7.20 14.98 -2.95
CA GLN A 306 -7.46 14.49 -4.31
C GLN A 306 -8.57 13.43 -4.37
N VAL A 307 -8.92 12.82 -3.24
CA VAL A 307 -9.94 11.78 -3.13
C VAL A 307 -10.92 12.16 -2.03
N PRO A 308 -12.21 12.37 -2.35
CA PRO A 308 -13.22 12.71 -1.35
C PRO A 308 -13.32 11.64 -0.25
N LEU A 309 -13.65 12.06 0.96
CA LEU A 309 -13.98 11.15 2.04
C LEU A 309 -15.38 10.57 1.82
N THR A 310 -15.56 9.28 2.09
CA THR A 310 -16.88 8.65 2.15
C THR A 310 -17.65 9.16 3.38
N LYS A 311 -18.94 8.82 3.48
CA LYS A 311 -19.73 9.18 4.66
C LYS A 311 -19.20 8.55 5.94
N THR A 312 -18.75 7.29 5.87
CA THR A 312 -18.17 6.56 6.99
C THR A 312 -16.82 7.17 7.39
N GLU A 313 -16.00 7.54 6.40
CA GLU A 313 -14.71 8.22 6.63
C GLU A 313 -14.91 9.60 7.26
N SER A 314 -15.85 10.41 6.77
CA SER A 314 -16.14 11.75 7.31
C SER A 314 -16.74 11.73 8.72
N SER A 315 -17.40 10.64 9.11
CA SER A 315 -18.02 10.47 10.43
C SER A 315 -17.14 9.69 11.41
N MET A 316 -15.87 9.46 11.09
CA MET A 316 -14.96 8.61 11.89
C MET A 316 -14.82 9.10 13.33
N ASP A 317 -14.72 10.41 13.57
CA ASP A 317 -14.63 10.98 14.92
C ASP A 317 -15.88 10.69 15.76
N LEU A 318 -17.06 10.81 15.15
CA LEU A 318 -18.33 10.47 15.83
C LEU A 318 -18.38 8.97 16.17
N PHE A 319 -17.92 8.13 15.25
CA PHE A 319 -17.83 6.69 15.45
C PHE A 319 -16.87 6.34 16.61
N VAL A 320 -15.69 6.93 16.67
CA VAL A 320 -14.72 6.75 17.76
C VAL A 320 -15.31 7.20 19.10
N ASN A 321 -15.96 8.34 19.13
CA ASN A 321 -16.64 8.82 20.34
C ASN A 321 -17.70 7.83 20.84
N GLN A 322 -18.46 7.22 19.94
CA GLN A 322 -19.44 6.19 20.31
C GLN A 322 -18.78 4.89 20.81
N LEU A 323 -17.64 4.50 20.19
CA LEU A 323 -16.85 3.35 20.65
C LEU A 323 -16.34 3.55 22.10
N GLN A 324 -15.86 4.73 22.43
CA GLN A 324 -15.35 5.06 23.76
C GLN A 324 -16.44 4.97 24.86
N GLN A 325 -17.72 5.11 24.48
CA GLN A 325 -18.83 4.97 25.40
C GLN A 325 -19.23 3.52 25.68
N ILE A 326 -18.67 2.55 24.94
CA ILE A 326 -18.94 1.13 25.19
C ILE A 326 -18.31 0.71 26.52
N PRO A 327 -19.10 0.17 27.47
CA PRO A 327 -18.53 -0.36 28.72
C PRO A 327 -17.49 -1.44 28.42
N GLY A 328 -16.30 -1.28 29.01
CA GLY A 328 -15.19 -2.22 28.79
C GLY A 328 -14.39 -2.00 27.51
N PHE A 329 -14.72 -1.03 26.65
CA PHE A 329 -13.96 -0.73 25.44
C PHE A 329 -12.47 -0.48 25.73
N LYS A 330 -12.16 0.23 26.82
CA LYS A 330 -10.77 0.45 27.28
C LYS A 330 -10.01 -0.84 27.52
N PHE A 331 -10.67 -1.89 28.05
CA PHE A 331 -10.05 -3.20 28.25
C PHE A 331 -9.81 -3.93 26.94
N ILE A 332 -10.71 -3.77 25.93
CA ILE A 332 -10.51 -4.33 24.60
C ILE A 332 -9.29 -3.68 23.94
N ILE A 333 -9.20 -2.34 24.00
CA ILE A 333 -8.05 -1.60 23.48
C ILE A 333 -6.76 -1.99 24.21
N PHE A 334 -6.80 -2.06 25.55
CA PHE A 334 -5.67 -2.49 26.36
C PHE A 334 -5.18 -3.88 25.97
N GLY A 335 -6.09 -4.85 25.81
CA GLY A 335 -5.74 -6.21 25.39
C GLY A 335 -5.19 -6.26 23.96
N ALA A 336 -5.78 -5.53 23.03
CA ALA A 336 -5.28 -5.42 21.66
C ALA A 336 -3.88 -4.77 21.62
N LYS A 337 -3.69 -3.68 22.38
CA LYS A 337 -2.40 -3.01 22.51
C LYS A 337 -1.34 -3.94 23.09
N ALA A 338 -1.65 -4.65 24.17
CA ALA A 338 -0.74 -5.61 24.80
C ALA A 338 -0.30 -6.73 23.82
N LEU A 339 -1.23 -7.24 23.00
CA LEU A 339 -0.94 -8.27 22.00
C LEU A 339 -0.07 -7.76 20.84
N ILE A 340 -0.29 -6.50 20.41
CA ILE A 340 0.43 -5.91 19.29
C ILE A 340 1.81 -5.42 19.72
N GLU A 341 1.90 -4.75 20.86
CA GLU A 341 3.11 -4.08 21.33
C GLU A 341 4.01 -4.97 22.19
N ASN A 342 3.50 -6.11 22.67
CA ASN A 342 4.14 -7.02 23.61
C ASN A 342 4.43 -6.40 24.99
N TYR A 343 3.92 -5.23 25.28
CA TYR A 343 4.04 -4.57 26.58
C TYR A 343 2.75 -3.82 26.93
N VAL A 344 2.64 -3.48 28.20
CA VAL A 344 1.57 -2.65 28.73
C VAL A 344 2.17 -1.49 29.50
N GLU A 345 1.72 -0.29 29.21
CA GLU A 345 2.04 0.88 30.03
C GLU A 345 1.23 0.83 31.32
N THR A 346 1.93 0.74 32.45
CA THR A 346 1.34 0.65 33.80
C THR A 346 1.55 1.91 34.62
N GLY A 347 2.34 2.86 34.11
CA GLY A 347 2.65 4.12 34.79
C GLY A 347 1.68 5.26 34.49
N THR A 348 1.89 6.37 35.18
CA THR A 348 1.24 7.65 34.90
C THR A 348 2.10 8.49 33.95
N LYS A 349 1.55 9.60 33.39
CA LYS A 349 2.33 10.52 32.56
C LYS A 349 3.58 11.08 33.26
N ASP A 350 3.50 11.24 34.60
CA ASP A 350 4.60 11.77 35.41
C ASP A 350 5.58 10.70 35.90
N ASN A 351 5.17 9.42 35.82
CA ASN A 351 6.02 8.28 36.21
C ASN A 351 5.73 7.10 35.24
N PRO A 352 6.26 7.16 34.02
CA PRO A 352 6.00 6.12 33.02
C PRO A 352 6.67 4.81 33.41
N SER A 353 5.90 3.74 33.48
CA SER A 353 6.39 2.37 33.66
C SER A 353 5.78 1.46 32.61
N LYS A 354 6.54 0.46 32.15
CA LYS A 354 6.12 -0.53 31.17
C LYS A 354 6.26 -1.92 31.77
N PHE A 355 5.27 -2.75 31.56
CA PHE A 355 5.35 -4.18 31.79
C PHE A 355 5.51 -4.88 30.45
N ASP A 356 6.69 -5.42 30.19
CA ASP A 356 7.04 -6.11 28.96
C ASP A 356 6.79 -7.61 29.12
N PHE A 357 5.94 -8.18 28.26
CA PHE A 357 5.63 -9.61 28.23
C PHE A 357 6.69 -10.43 27.49
N GLY A 358 7.71 -9.76 26.95
CA GLY A 358 8.61 -10.35 25.97
C GLY A 358 7.95 -10.53 24.60
N PRO A 359 8.67 -11.01 23.60
CA PRO A 359 8.18 -11.09 22.25
C PRO A 359 7.11 -12.18 22.09
N ILE A 360 5.85 -11.89 22.44
CA ILE A 360 4.69 -12.79 22.26
C ILE A 360 4.59 -13.28 20.82
N ASN A 361 4.92 -12.43 19.84
CA ASN A 361 4.97 -12.77 18.42
C ASN A 361 6.10 -13.76 18.06
N THR A 362 7.17 -13.88 18.86
CA THR A 362 8.18 -14.94 18.70
C THR A 362 7.81 -16.21 19.46
N MET A 363 6.97 -16.10 20.48
CA MET A 363 6.42 -17.27 21.21
C MET A 363 5.35 -17.98 20.37
N VAL A 364 4.60 -17.24 19.56
CA VAL A 364 3.59 -17.77 18.65
C VAL A 364 3.97 -17.41 17.22
N SER A 365 4.68 -18.27 16.54
CA SER A 365 4.93 -18.11 15.12
C SER A 365 3.96 -18.98 14.32
N SER A 366 3.29 -18.41 13.35
CA SER A 366 2.44 -19.14 12.41
C SER A 366 2.89 -18.84 11.00
N ASN A 367 3.32 -19.87 10.27
CA ASN A 367 3.53 -19.77 8.83
C ASN A 367 2.69 -20.80 8.09
N TYR A 368 2.53 -20.62 6.78
CA TYR A 368 1.68 -21.48 5.96
C TYR A 368 2.21 -22.92 5.84
N ILE A 369 3.53 -23.08 5.94
CA ILE A 369 4.21 -24.38 5.74
C ILE A 369 4.27 -25.17 7.05
N ASP A 370 4.62 -24.51 8.15
CA ASP A 370 4.90 -25.15 9.43
C ASP A 370 3.74 -25.09 10.43
N GLY A 371 2.67 -24.35 10.09
CA GLY A 371 1.55 -24.13 11.02
C GLY A 371 1.90 -23.18 12.17
N THR A 372 1.17 -23.31 13.27
CA THR A 372 1.39 -22.49 14.46
C THR A 372 2.38 -23.18 15.41
N ARG A 373 3.50 -22.54 15.67
CA ARG A 373 4.50 -23.00 16.65
C ARG A 373 4.38 -22.16 17.91
N LEU A 374 4.25 -22.83 19.06
CA LEU A 374 4.43 -22.25 20.38
C LEU A 374 5.87 -22.51 20.81
N ARG A 375 6.62 -21.46 21.10
CA ARG A 375 7.92 -21.56 21.78
C ARG A 375 7.69 -21.12 23.23
N LEU A 376 7.83 -22.07 24.13
CA LEU A 376 7.86 -21.84 25.58
C LEU A 376 9.26 -21.46 26.02
#